data_31227c706b98c38ad718a8f11107dad3
#
_entry.id   31227c706b98c38ad718a8f11107dad3
#
_cell.length_a   1.000
_cell.length_b   1.000
_cell.length_c   1.000
_cell.angle_alpha   90.00
_cell.angle_beta   90.00
_cell.angle_gamma   90.00
#
_symmetry.space_group_name_H-M   'P 1'
#
loop_
_entity.id
_entity.type
_entity.pdbx_description
1 polymer ?
#
loop_
_entity_poly.entity_id
_entity_poly.type
_entity_poly.pdbx_seq_one_letter_code
_entity_poly.pdbx_strand_id
1 'polypeptide(L)'
;MAFLRKAALLAALLAGAAAPLKAQAPEYALKAAFLFNFVKFVEWPASAFAGERTPMTICVFGNDPFGRALDDVVQGERVGERGLVVEHPDGLDDLEACHVLFVSSSEKDRLGEVLAEVKGAPVLTVGDTDGFLRAGGVINFVLERSKVRFLIDQEAAERSGLRISSKLMRLAVNAGGR
;
A
#
# COMPACT_ATOMS: atom_id res chain seq x y z
N MET A 1 22.21 -42.24 40.40
CA MET A 1 22.72 -41.17 39.55
C MET A 1 22.15 -41.23 38.12
N ALA A 2 20.84 -41.39 37.96
CA ALA A 2 20.18 -41.50 36.65
C ALA A 2 19.08 -40.44 36.42
N PHE A 3 18.86 -39.53 37.37
CA PHE A 3 17.79 -38.52 37.27
C PHE A 3 18.25 -37.14 36.80
N LEU A 4 19.55 -36.87 36.69
CA LEU A 4 20.09 -35.56 36.25
C LEU A 4 20.30 -35.43 34.74
N ARG A 5 20.13 -36.50 33.96
CA ARG A 5 20.36 -36.44 32.48
C ARG A 5 19.12 -36.17 31.64
N LYS A 6 17.93 -36.15 32.22
CA LYS A 6 16.68 -35.91 31.48
C LYS A 6 16.16 -34.46 31.51
N ALA A 7 16.73 -33.61 32.36
CA ALA A 7 16.32 -32.20 32.44
C ALA A 7 17.06 -31.27 31.44
N ALA A 8 18.14 -31.70 30.82
CA ALA A 8 18.95 -30.88 29.90
C ALA A 8 18.47 -30.89 28.43
N LEU A 9 17.54 -31.78 28.07
CA LEU A 9 17.07 -31.95 26.69
C LEU A 9 15.76 -31.18 26.36
N LEU A 10 15.09 -30.58 27.36
CA LEU A 10 13.86 -29.82 27.14
C LEU A 10 14.07 -28.31 27.02
N ALA A 11 15.28 -27.78 27.30
CA ALA A 11 15.57 -26.34 27.22
C ALA A 11 16.06 -25.86 25.84
N ALA A 12 16.28 -26.78 24.89
CA ALA A 12 16.86 -26.44 23.58
C ALA A 12 15.83 -26.22 22.45
N LEU A 13 14.52 -26.31 22.72
CA LEU A 13 13.48 -26.21 21.66
C LEU A 13 12.69 -24.88 21.66
N LEU A 14 13.07 -23.89 22.43
CA LEU A 14 12.41 -22.57 22.47
C LEU A 14 13.24 -21.44 21.86
N ALA A 15 14.32 -21.75 21.14
CA ALA A 15 15.03 -20.78 20.30
C ALA A 15 14.46 -20.78 18.87
N GLY A 16 13.14 -20.77 18.75
CA GLY A 16 12.42 -20.75 17.47
C GLY A 16 12.08 -19.33 17.06
N ALA A 17 12.81 -18.83 16.09
CA ALA A 17 12.34 -17.85 15.09
C ALA A 17 11.81 -16.52 15.62
N ALA A 18 12.63 -15.70 16.26
CA ALA A 18 12.49 -14.25 16.15
C ALA A 18 12.93 -13.85 14.74
N ALA A 19 12.07 -14.04 13.73
CA ALA A 19 12.24 -13.50 12.39
C ALA A 19 12.18 -11.96 12.43
N PRO A 20 12.81 -11.26 11.50
CA PRO A 20 13.28 -9.90 11.64
C PRO A 20 12.15 -8.87 11.52
N LEU A 21 11.45 -8.57 12.59
CA LEU A 21 10.61 -7.38 12.71
C LEU A 21 11.38 -6.06 12.42
N LYS A 22 12.69 -6.09 12.53
CA LYS A 22 13.58 -4.93 12.33
C LYS A 22 13.80 -4.54 10.88
N ALA A 23 13.55 -5.43 9.90
CA ALA A 23 13.78 -5.14 8.48
C ALA A 23 12.53 -4.57 7.79
N GLN A 24 11.32 -4.80 8.32
CA GLN A 24 10.07 -4.31 7.73
C GLN A 24 9.83 -2.82 7.99
N ALA A 25 10.21 -2.29 9.15
CA ALA A 25 9.98 -0.89 9.49
C ALA A 25 10.64 0.10 8.50
N PRO A 26 11.90 -0.06 8.05
CA PRO A 26 12.49 0.80 7.04
C PRO A 26 11.83 0.66 5.66
N GLU A 27 11.36 -0.54 5.30
CA GLU A 27 10.68 -0.79 4.04
C GLU A 27 9.35 -0.04 3.96
N TYR A 28 8.50 -0.16 4.99
CA TYR A 28 7.21 0.51 5.02
C TYR A 28 7.32 2.02 5.25
N ALA A 29 8.35 2.50 5.92
CA ALA A 29 8.66 3.93 5.96
C ALA A 29 8.95 4.49 4.55
N LEU A 30 9.68 3.73 3.72
CA LEU A 30 9.92 4.11 2.33
C LEU A 30 8.66 4.00 1.48
N LYS A 31 7.85 2.95 1.65
CA LYS A 31 6.56 2.81 0.96
C LYS A 31 5.59 3.95 1.33
N ALA A 32 5.57 4.38 2.60
CA ALA A 32 4.79 5.54 3.04
C ALA A 32 5.19 6.83 2.30
N ALA A 33 6.49 7.08 2.17
CA ALA A 33 7.00 8.20 1.39
C ALA A 33 6.62 8.10 -0.10
N PHE A 34 6.59 6.89 -0.67
CA PHE A 34 6.10 6.69 -2.04
C PHE A 34 4.60 6.96 -2.15
N LEU A 35 3.75 6.49 -1.22
CA LEU A 35 2.32 6.79 -1.23
C LEU A 35 2.06 8.30 -1.24
N PHE A 36 2.77 9.05 -0.40
CA PHE A 36 2.69 10.50 -0.40
C PHE A 36 3.13 11.11 -1.74
N ASN A 37 4.20 10.59 -2.35
CA ASN A 37 4.65 11.07 -3.66
C ASN A 37 3.65 10.72 -4.77
N PHE A 38 2.98 9.57 -4.72
CA PHE A 38 1.95 9.22 -5.71
C PHE A 38 0.83 10.27 -5.73
N VAL A 39 0.40 10.74 -4.56
CA VAL A 39 -0.60 11.81 -4.44
C VAL A 39 -0.19 13.08 -5.20
N LYS A 40 1.10 13.40 -5.26
CA LYS A 40 1.63 14.60 -5.95
C LYS A 40 1.75 14.43 -7.46
N PHE A 41 1.80 13.20 -7.97
CA PHE A 41 2.09 12.90 -9.37
C PHE A 41 0.96 12.16 -10.10
N VAL A 42 -0.19 12.01 -9.44
CA VAL A 42 -1.43 11.52 -10.03
C VAL A 42 -2.44 12.66 -10.04
N GLU A 43 -3.23 12.75 -11.08
CA GLU A 43 -4.31 13.73 -11.19
C GLU A 43 -5.65 12.99 -11.09
N TRP A 44 -6.50 13.47 -10.20
CA TRP A 44 -7.88 13.00 -10.02
C TRP A 44 -8.84 13.89 -10.78
N PRO A 45 -9.95 13.33 -11.30
CA PRO A 45 -11.03 14.15 -11.86
C PRO A 45 -11.67 14.99 -10.74
N ALA A 46 -12.24 16.15 -11.12
CA ALA A 46 -12.90 17.03 -10.16
C ALA A 46 -14.02 16.33 -9.37
N SER A 47 -14.67 15.34 -9.99
CA SER A 47 -15.74 14.53 -9.40
C SER A 47 -15.27 13.65 -8.24
N ALA A 48 -13.96 13.42 -8.08
CA ALA A 48 -13.41 12.69 -6.94
C ALA A 48 -13.55 13.44 -5.62
N PHE A 49 -13.90 14.71 -5.65
CA PHE A 49 -13.94 15.58 -4.49
C PHE A 49 -15.31 16.23 -4.32
N ALA A 50 -15.86 16.17 -3.10
CA ALA A 50 -17.11 16.83 -2.78
C ALA A 50 -17.02 18.38 -2.80
N GLY A 51 -15.81 18.94 -2.69
CA GLY A 51 -15.58 20.39 -2.72
C GLY A 51 -14.09 20.73 -2.86
N GLU A 52 -13.80 22.03 -3.05
CA GLU A 52 -12.44 22.52 -3.29
C GLU A 52 -11.46 22.23 -2.13
N ARG A 53 -11.96 22.19 -0.90
CA ARG A 53 -11.16 21.97 0.31
C ARG A 53 -11.30 20.57 0.90
N THR A 54 -12.04 19.67 0.24
CA THR A 54 -12.14 18.27 0.68
C THR A 54 -10.73 17.69 0.81
N PRO A 55 -10.33 17.14 1.95
CA PRO A 55 -9.03 16.52 2.10
C PRO A 55 -8.83 15.38 1.11
N MET A 56 -7.59 15.09 0.80
CA MET A 56 -7.23 13.88 0.08
C MET A 56 -7.02 12.74 1.08
N THR A 57 -7.80 11.69 0.96
CA THR A 57 -7.81 10.55 1.88
C THR A 57 -6.92 9.43 1.35
N ILE A 58 -5.96 9.00 2.16
CA ILE A 58 -5.16 7.80 1.94
C ILE A 58 -5.68 6.74 2.90
N CYS A 59 -6.24 5.66 2.36
CA CYS A 59 -6.76 4.56 3.14
C CYS A 59 -5.76 3.39 3.19
N VAL A 60 -5.70 2.73 4.34
CA VAL A 60 -5.01 1.45 4.51
C VAL A 60 -6.07 0.41 4.85
N PHE A 61 -6.31 -0.53 3.93
CA PHE A 61 -7.30 -1.58 4.12
C PHE A 61 -6.63 -2.90 4.48
N GLY A 62 -7.13 -3.54 5.54
CA GLY A 62 -6.55 -4.72 6.17
C GLY A 62 -5.59 -4.37 7.31
N ASN A 63 -4.69 -5.29 7.66
CA ASN A 63 -3.70 -5.06 8.71
C ASN A 63 -2.73 -3.94 8.29
N ASP A 64 -2.64 -2.88 9.08
CA ASP A 64 -1.75 -1.77 8.78
C ASP A 64 -0.26 -2.15 8.98
N PRO A 65 0.56 -2.15 7.92
CA PRO A 65 1.97 -2.44 8.01
C PRO A 65 2.83 -1.18 8.24
N PHE A 66 2.24 0.02 8.13
CA PHE A 66 2.96 1.29 8.22
C PHE A 66 3.14 1.75 9.66
N GLY A 67 2.20 1.41 10.56
CA GLY A 67 2.14 1.98 11.88
C GLY A 67 2.08 3.52 11.80
N ARG A 68 2.98 4.21 12.48
CA ARG A 68 3.02 5.68 12.46
C ARG A 68 3.70 6.28 11.23
N ALA A 69 4.40 5.49 10.43
CA ALA A 69 5.23 6.03 9.35
C ALA A 69 4.41 6.76 8.27
N LEU A 70 3.19 6.31 7.99
CA LEU A 70 2.32 6.97 7.03
C LEU A 70 1.75 8.27 7.61
N ASP A 71 1.28 8.26 8.85
CA ASP A 71 0.80 9.45 9.55
C ASP A 71 1.88 10.53 9.63
N ASP A 72 3.09 10.13 10.03
CA ASP A 72 4.23 11.06 10.19
C ASP A 72 4.60 11.73 8.85
N VAL A 73 4.49 11.00 7.72
CA VAL A 73 4.80 11.54 6.38
C VAL A 73 3.72 12.52 5.89
N VAL A 74 2.44 12.31 6.22
CA VAL A 74 1.34 13.14 5.72
C VAL A 74 0.96 14.27 6.67
N GLN A 75 1.42 14.24 7.92
CA GLN A 75 1.05 15.21 8.94
C GLN A 75 1.41 16.64 8.51
N GLY A 76 0.38 17.50 8.40
CA GLY A 76 0.55 18.90 8.00
C GLY A 76 0.85 19.14 6.52
N GLU A 77 0.99 18.06 5.74
CA GLU A 77 1.25 18.14 4.31
C GLU A 77 -0.01 18.48 3.51
N ARG A 78 0.19 19.08 2.34
CA ARG A 78 -0.87 19.49 1.43
C ARG A 78 -0.50 19.20 -0.02
N VAL A 79 -1.53 18.95 -0.82
CA VAL A 79 -1.42 18.89 -2.28
C VAL A 79 -2.38 19.94 -2.85
N GLY A 80 -1.83 21.03 -3.39
CA GLY A 80 -2.60 22.24 -3.68
C GLY A 80 -3.24 22.79 -2.39
N GLU A 81 -4.55 23.04 -2.44
CA GLU A 81 -5.31 23.51 -1.28
C GLU A 81 -5.83 22.40 -0.37
N ARG A 82 -5.55 21.12 -0.67
CA ARG A 82 -6.09 19.99 0.05
C ARG A 82 -5.10 19.48 1.09
N GLY A 83 -5.52 19.36 2.34
CA GLY A 83 -4.78 18.59 3.35
C GLY A 83 -4.85 17.09 3.07
N LEU A 84 -3.96 16.32 3.69
CA LEU A 84 -3.98 14.86 3.61
C LEU A 84 -4.46 14.28 4.95
N VAL A 85 -5.22 13.19 4.86
CA VAL A 85 -5.67 12.40 6.01
C VAL A 85 -5.43 10.92 5.74
N VAL A 86 -5.14 10.17 6.78
CA VAL A 86 -5.03 8.70 6.73
C VAL A 86 -6.26 8.11 7.38
N GLU A 87 -6.87 7.12 6.74
CA GLU A 87 -8.02 6.41 7.26
C GLU A 87 -7.83 4.90 7.15
N HIS A 88 -8.50 4.17 8.03
CA HIS A 88 -8.46 2.71 8.10
C HIS A 88 -9.90 2.18 8.00
N PRO A 89 -10.42 1.98 6.78
CA PRO A 89 -11.76 1.44 6.58
C PRO A 89 -11.92 0.05 7.19
N ASP A 90 -13.05 -0.17 7.87
CA ASP A 90 -13.37 -1.48 8.47
C ASP A 90 -14.11 -2.41 7.47
N GLY A 91 -14.74 -1.83 6.44
CA GLY A 91 -15.56 -2.55 5.47
C GLY A 91 -15.29 -2.16 4.02
N LEU A 92 -15.83 -2.95 3.11
CA LEU A 92 -15.70 -2.71 1.67
C LEU A 92 -16.50 -1.48 1.23
N ASP A 93 -17.65 -1.22 1.84
CA ASP A 93 -18.56 -0.14 1.47
C ASP A 93 -17.94 1.28 1.60
N ASP A 94 -16.85 1.39 2.38
CA ASP A 94 -16.18 2.67 2.63
C ASP A 94 -15.03 2.95 1.66
N LEU A 95 -14.67 1.99 0.80
CA LEU A 95 -13.45 2.08 -0.02
C LEU A 95 -13.54 3.11 -1.14
N GLU A 96 -14.72 3.39 -1.68
CA GLU A 96 -14.92 4.40 -2.72
C GLU A 96 -14.69 5.84 -2.22
N ALA A 97 -14.73 6.07 -0.90
CA ALA A 97 -14.41 7.36 -0.30
C ALA A 97 -12.90 7.66 -0.28
N CYS A 98 -12.06 6.67 -0.54
CA CYS A 98 -10.62 6.80 -0.58
C CYS A 98 -10.15 7.41 -1.90
N HIS A 99 -9.16 8.29 -1.85
CA HIS A 99 -8.46 8.75 -3.06
C HIS A 99 -7.27 7.85 -3.40
N VAL A 100 -6.55 7.41 -2.38
CA VAL A 100 -5.54 6.36 -2.47
C VAL A 100 -5.95 5.22 -1.56
N LEU A 101 -5.98 4.01 -2.07
CA LEU A 101 -6.30 2.80 -1.32
C LEU A 101 -5.10 1.86 -1.34
N PHE A 102 -4.40 1.77 -0.21
CA PHE A 102 -3.41 0.73 -0.01
C PHE A 102 -4.11 -0.54 0.49
N VAL A 103 -3.96 -1.62 -0.26
CA VAL A 103 -4.51 -2.94 0.11
C VAL A 103 -3.38 -3.78 0.70
N SER A 104 -3.48 -4.04 1.99
CA SER A 104 -2.49 -4.84 2.72
C SER A 104 -2.45 -6.29 2.23
N SER A 105 -1.29 -6.92 2.35
CA SER A 105 -1.11 -8.34 2.03
C SER A 105 -1.95 -9.28 2.91
N SER A 106 -2.52 -8.79 4.02
CA SER A 106 -3.51 -9.54 4.80
C SER A 106 -4.78 -9.84 3.99
N GLU A 107 -5.08 -9.03 2.96
CA GLU A 107 -6.26 -9.12 2.12
C GLU A 107 -6.03 -9.92 0.83
N LYS A 108 -4.88 -10.59 0.69
CA LYS A 108 -4.48 -11.30 -0.54
C LYS A 108 -5.51 -12.31 -1.04
N ASP A 109 -6.18 -13.01 -0.12
CA ASP A 109 -7.12 -14.09 -0.46
C ASP A 109 -8.46 -13.55 -0.98
N ARG A 110 -8.78 -12.28 -0.72
CA ARG A 110 -9.98 -11.60 -1.24
C ARG A 110 -9.65 -10.34 -2.06
N LEU A 111 -8.44 -10.27 -2.59
CA LEU A 111 -7.97 -9.11 -3.37
C LEU A 111 -8.89 -8.77 -4.54
N GLY A 112 -9.42 -9.78 -5.24
CA GLY A 112 -10.36 -9.56 -6.35
C GLY A 112 -11.66 -8.91 -5.92
N GLU A 113 -12.19 -9.26 -4.74
CA GLU A 113 -13.38 -8.65 -4.13
C GLU A 113 -13.12 -7.18 -3.77
N VAL A 114 -12.00 -6.90 -3.09
CA VAL A 114 -11.60 -5.54 -2.71
C VAL A 114 -11.44 -4.64 -3.93
N LEU A 115 -10.76 -5.11 -4.98
CA LEU A 115 -10.56 -4.31 -6.20
C LEU A 115 -11.83 -4.16 -7.03
N ALA A 116 -12.76 -5.11 -6.95
CA ALA A 116 -14.05 -5.01 -7.64
C ALA A 116 -14.92 -3.91 -7.04
N GLU A 117 -14.84 -3.67 -5.73
CA GLU A 117 -15.61 -2.64 -5.04
C GLU A 117 -15.29 -1.23 -5.55
N VAL A 118 -14.02 -0.94 -5.81
CA VAL A 118 -13.58 0.39 -6.31
C VAL A 118 -13.45 0.46 -7.82
N LYS A 119 -13.97 -0.54 -8.55
CA LYS A 119 -13.84 -0.60 -10.01
C LYS A 119 -14.58 0.56 -10.68
N GLY A 120 -13.82 1.37 -11.41
CA GLY A 120 -14.37 2.55 -12.10
C GLY A 120 -14.51 3.79 -11.22
N ALA A 121 -14.32 3.66 -9.91
CA ALA A 121 -14.21 4.81 -9.02
C ALA A 121 -12.82 5.48 -9.18
N PRO A 122 -12.72 6.79 -8.95
CA PRO A 122 -11.44 7.52 -9.07
C PRO A 122 -10.52 7.27 -7.87
N VAL A 123 -10.22 6.00 -7.62
CA VAL A 123 -9.39 5.51 -6.51
C VAL A 123 -8.08 4.96 -7.06
N LEU A 124 -6.96 5.52 -6.59
CA LEU A 124 -5.63 4.98 -6.87
C LEU A 124 -5.37 3.77 -5.97
N THR A 125 -5.51 2.57 -6.52
CA THR A 125 -5.23 1.35 -5.78
C THR A 125 -3.74 1.03 -5.78
N VAL A 126 -3.20 0.74 -4.60
CA VAL A 126 -1.79 0.42 -4.37
C VAL A 126 -1.70 -0.83 -3.52
N GLY A 127 -0.81 -1.75 -3.85
CA GLY A 127 -0.57 -2.95 -3.07
C GLY A 127 0.89 -3.37 -3.08
N ASP A 128 1.19 -4.44 -2.37
CA ASP A 128 2.50 -5.10 -2.37
C ASP A 128 2.38 -6.62 -2.42
N THR A 129 1.25 -7.08 -2.94
CA THR A 129 0.92 -8.51 -3.08
C THR A 129 1.20 -8.98 -4.50
N ASP A 130 1.74 -10.18 -4.63
CA ASP A 130 1.95 -10.80 -5.93
C ASP A 130 0.63 -10.93 -6.71
N GLY A 131 0.67 -10.51 -7.96
CA GLY A 131 -0.52 -10.55 -8.82
C GLY A 131 -1.47 -9.36 -8.69
N PHE A 132 -1.15 -8.35 -7.87
CA PHE A 132 -1.99 -7.17 -7.65
C PHE A 132 -2.42 -6.47 -8.94
N LEU A 133 -1.48 -6.21 -9.87
CA LEU A 133 -1.82 -5.61 -11.16
C LEU A 133 -2.70 -6.53 -12.02
N ARG A 134 -2.45 -7.85 -12.01
CA ARG A 134 -3.29 -8.82 -12.74
C ARG A 134 -4.73 -8.88 -12.20
N ALA A 135 -4.90 -8.60 -10.92
CA ALA A 135 -6.23 -8.50 -10.31
C ALA A 135 -6.96 -7.18 -10.63
N GLY A 136 -6.28 -6.23 -11.29
CA GLY A 136 -6.85 -4.94 -11.68
C GLY A 136 -6.36 -3.75 -10.86
N GLY A 137 -5.38 -3.95 -9.97
CA GLY A 137 -4.75 -2.86 -9.22
C GLY A 137 -3.90 -1.95 -10.10
N VAL A 138 -3.66 -0.72 -9.66
CA VAL A 138 -2.97 0.31 -10.45
C VAL A 138 -1.47 0.33 -10.18
N ILE A 139 -1.06 0.33 -8.92
CA ILE A 139 0.37 0.37 -8.54
C ILE A 139 0.68 -0.82 -7.63
N ASN A 140 1.77 -1.52 -7.91
CA ASN A 140 2.24 -2.60 -7.04
C ASN A 140 3.69 -2.37 -6.61
N PHE A 141 3.93 -2.33 -5.31
CA PHE A 141 5.28 -2.36 -4.77
C PHE A 141 5.90 -3.74 -4.96
N VAL A 142 7.17 -3.74 -5.31
CA VAL A 142 7.99 -4.94 -5.45
C VAL A 142 9.34 -4.73 -4.78
N LEU A 143 9.94 -5.80 -4.30
CA LEU A 143 11.32 -5.79 -3.84
C LEU A 143 12.22 -6.32 -4.94
N GLU A 144 13.10 -5.46 -5.45
CA GLU A 144 14.12 -5.82 -6.42
C GLU A 144 15.50 -5.63 -5.79
N ARG A 145 16.22 -6.72 -5.59
CA ARG A 145 17.54 -6.71 -4.92
C ARG A 145 17.52 -5.96 -3.59
N SER A 146 16.51 -6.24 -2.77
CA SER A 146 16.27 -5.60 -1.46
C SER A 146 15.97 -4.08 -1.53
N LYS A 147 15.61 -3.56 -2.71
CA LYS A 147 15.16 -2.18 -2.87
C LYS A 147 13.68 -2.15 -3.18
N VAL A 148 12.96 -1.26 -2.52
CA VAL A 148 11.56 -0.99 -2.85
C VAL A 148 11.50 -0.33 -4.22
N ARG A 149 10.74 -0.94 -5.11
CA ARG A 149 10.40 -0.47 -6.45
C ARG A 149 8.89 -0.55 -6.60
N PHE A 150 8.37 -0.07 -7.70
CA PHE A 150 6.96 -0.20 -8.02
C PHE A 150 6.72 -0.35 -9.51
N LEU A 151 5.66 -1.05 -9.82
CA LEU A 151 5.11 -1.26 -11.15
C LEU A 151 3.83 -0.46 -11.28
N ILE A 152 3.50 0.01 -12.47
CA ILE A 152 2.27 0.76 -12.75
C ILE A 152 1.54 0.11 -13.92
N ASP A 153 0.24 -0.11 -13.77
CA ASP A 153 -0.70 -0.39 -14.85
C ASP A 153 -1.40 0.92 -15.24
N GLN A 154 -0.92 1.55 -16.32
CA GLN A 154 -1.46 2.81 -16.81
C GLN A 154 -2.90 2.66 -17.30
N GLU A 155 -3.24 1.54 -17.95
CA GLU A 155 -4.60 1.30 -18.44
C GLU A 155 -5.59 1.16 -17.27
N ALA A 156 -5.17 0.51 -16.17
CA ALA A 156 -5.98 0.43 -14.96
C ALA A 156 -6.23 1.82 -14.36
N ALA A 157 -5.21 2.69 -14.32
CA ALA A 157 -5.37 4.08 -13.88
C ALA A 157 -6.37 4.85 -14.75
N GLU A 158 -6.24 4.76 -16.07
CA GLU A 158 -7.13 5.43 -17.03
C GLU A 158 -8.58 4.94 -16.91
N ARG A 159 -8.80 3.63 -16.69
CA ARG A 159 -10.14 3.07 -16.42
C ARG A 159 -10.77 3.62 -15.15
N SER A 160 -9.97 4.03 -14.17
CA SER A 160 -10.41 4.69 -12.94
C SER A 160 -10.49 6.21 -13.07
N GLY A 161 -10.34 6.77 -14.28
CA GLY A 161 -10.38 8.22 -14.52
C GLY A 161 -9.15 8.97 -13.99
N LEU A 162 -8.07 8.26 -13.63
CA LEU A 162 -6.84 8.85 -13.12
C LEU A 162 -5.82 9.09 -14.23
N ARG A 163 -5.04 10.15 -14.09
CA ARG A 163 -3.91 10.42 -14.99
C ARG A 163 -2.61 10.40 -14.21
N ILE A 164 -1.71 9.51 -14.60
CA ILE A 164 -0.39 9.37 -13.99
C ILE A 164 0.61 10.22 -14.77
N SER A 165 1.35 11.06 -14.05
CA SER A 165 2.34 11.93 -14.69
C SER A 165 3.46 11.11 -15.34
N SER A 166 3.98 11.59 -16.46
CA SER A 166 5.13 10.98 -17.13
C SER A 166 6.37 10.91 -16.24
N LYS A 167 6.46 11.81 -15.25
CA LYS A 167 7.55 11.78 -14.26
C LYS A 167 7.45 10.55 -13.36
N LEU A 168 6.25 10.22 -12.89
CA LEU A 168 6.02 9.02 -12.06
C LEU A 168 6.22 7.76 -12.89
N MET A 169 5.71 7.74 -14.14
CA MET A 169 5.90 6.61 -15.06
C MET A 169 7.38 6.27 -15.30
N ARG A 170 8.26 7.29 -15.39
CA ARG A 170 9.71 7.06 -15.57
C ARG A 170 10.40 6.46 -14.34
N LEU A 171 9.81 6.58 -13.14
CA LEU A 171 10.35 6.02 -11.91
C LEU A 171 9.89 4.57 -11.68
N ALA A 172 8.80 4.17 -12.33
CA ALA A 172 8.32 2.80 -12.28
C ALA A 172 9.30 1.84 -12.97
N VAL A 173 9.46 0.65 -12.43
CA VAL A 173 10.11 -0.44 -13.17
C VAL A 173 9.13 -0.97 -14.21
N ASN A 174 9.58 -1.12 -15.46
CA ASN A 174 8.72 -1.62 -16.52
C ASN A 174 8.34 -3.08 -16.23
N ALA A 175 7.04 -3.34 -16.18
CA ALA A 175 6.52 -4.72 -16.14
C ALA A 175 6.75 -5.48 -17.46
N GLY A 176 7.27 -4.79 -18.47
CA GLY A 176 7.49 -5.28 -19.83
C GLY A 176 8.95 -5.56 -20.13
N GLY A 177 9.44 -6.67 -19.63
CA GLY A 177 10.75 -7.21 -19.98
C GLY A 177 10.78 -8.72 -19.85
N ARG A 178 9.77 -9.42 -20.39
CA ARG A 178 9.88 -10.83 -20.81
C ARG A 178 8.68 -11.23 -21.62
#